data_c2deb6173fc27eacb5b37e8ffaf7de6e
#
_entry.id   c2deb6173fc27eacb5b37e8ffaf7de6e
#
_cell.length_a   1.000
_cell.length_b   1.000
_cell.length_c   1.000
_cell.angle_alpha   90.00
_cell.angle_beta   90.00
_cell.angle_gamma   90.00
#
_symmetry.space_group_name_H-M   'P 1'
#
loop_
_entity.id
_entity.type
_entity.pdbx_description
1 polymer ?
#
loop_
_entity_poly.entity_id
_entity_poly.type
_entity_poly.pdbx_seq_one_letter_code
_entity_poly.pdbx_strand_id
1 'polypeptide(L)'
;MDALRRHRANTPSIGFVFARPDGRPLSVTTTWKRWRRLLERAKVPAMPFHSARHSAATLLLSRGVHPKSVSEMLGHSTVAITLDVYSHVTPAMHREAANLMDELLRI
;
A
#
# COMPACT_ATOMS: atom_id res chain seq x y z
N MET A 1 -3.44 -2.78 -11.96
CA MET A 1 -2.52 -2.69 -13.12
C MET A 1 -3.04 -1.80 -14.25
N ASP A 2 -4.34 -1.79 -14.50
CA ASP A 2 -4.91 -0.97 -15.60
C ASP A 2 -4.72 0.53 -15.42
N ALA A 3 -4.79 1.04 -14.18
CA ALA A 3 -4.53 2.45 -13.90
C ALA A 3 -3.12 2.88 -14.31
N LEU A 4 -2.11 2.06 -14.02
CA LEU A 4 -0.71 2.34 -14.38
C LEU A 4 -0.49 2.22 -15.90
N ARG A 5 -1.13 1.27 -16.55
CA ARG A 5 -1.08 1.14 -18.02
C ARG A 5 -1.68 2.35 -18.72
N ARG A 6 -2.85 2.81 -18.25
CA ARG A 6 -3.47 4.04 -18.76
C ARG A 6 -2.61 5.26 -18.51
N HIS A 7 -2.01 5.39 -17.34
CA HIS A 7 -1.09 6.45 -17.02
C HIS A 7 0.11 6.46 -17.98
N ARG A 8 0.73 5.31 -18.20
CA ARG A 8 1.86 5.17 -19.14
C ARG A 8 1.48 5.56 -20.56
N ALA A 9 0.29 5.16 -21.03
CA ALA A 9 -0.19 5.50 -22.36
C ALA A 9 -0.44 7.00 -22.56
N ASN A 10 -0.86 7.69 -21.50
CA ASN A 10 -1.21 9.10 -21.53
C ASN A 10 -0.09 10.04 -21.11
N THR A 11 1.06 9.51 -20.68
CA THR A 11 2.18 10.30 -20.17
C THR A 11 3.43 10.00 -20.99
N PRO A 12 3.94 10.99 -21.75
CA PRO A 12 5.13 10.79 -22.60
C PRO A 12 6.45 10.80 -21.84
N SER A 13 6.45 10.54 -20.54
CA SER A 13 7.66 10.62 -19.74
C SER A 13 8.53 9.39 -19.89
N ILE A 14 9.82 9.63 -20.12
CA ILE A 14 10.87 8.64 -20.07
C ILE A 14 11.62 8.87 -18.74
N GLY A 15 11.60 7.91 -17.83
CA GLY A 15 12.26 7.99 -16.54
C GLY A 15 11.31 7.82 -15.38
N PHE A 16 10.85 8.90 -14.76
CA PHE A 16 9.95 8.80 -13.60
C PHE A 16 8.53 8.38 -14.01
N VAL A 17 7.94 7.45 -13.26
CA VAL A 17 6.56 7.00 -13.48
C VAL A 17 5.58 8.17 -13.28
N PHE A 18 5.79 8.95 -12.23
CA PHE A 18 5.04 10.16 -11.94
C PHE A 18 5.98 11.35 -12.01
N ALA A 19 5.74 12.24 -12.96
CA ALA A 19 6.62 13.36 -13.25
C ALA A 19 5.82 14.60 -13.65
N ARG A 20 6.51 15.74 -13.67
CA ARG A 20 5.98 16.97 -14.27
C ARG A 20 5.90 16.80 -15.80
N PRO A 21 5.10 17.65 -16.50
CA PRO A 21 5.04 17.62 -17.97
C PRO A 21 6.40 17.76 -18.65
N ASP A 22 7.36 18.43 -18.01
CA ASP A 22 8.74 18.61 -18.50
C ASP A 22 9.67 17.42 -18.19
N GLY A 23 9.16 16.35 -17.57
CA GLY A 23 9.92 15.16 -17.20
C GLY A 23 10.63 15.23 -15.85
N ARG A 24 10.58 16.37 -15.16
CA ARG A 24 11.19 16.52 -13.83
C ARG A 24 10.39 15.78 -12.76
N PRO A 25 11.04 15.35 -11.67
CA PRO A 25 10.31 14.71 -10.57
C PRO A 25 9.31 15.69 -9.93
N LEU A 26 8.19 15.14 -9.44
CA LEU A 26 7.21 15.91 -8.68
C LEU A 26 7.84 16.47 -7.41
N SER A 27 7.54 17.74 -7.10
CA SER A 27 7.97 18.32 -5.83
C SER A 27 7.16 17.76 -4.66
N VAL A 28 7.78 17.72 -3.48
CA VAL A 28 7.11 17.29 -2.24
C VAL A 28 5.86 18.15 -1.98
N THR A 29 5.98 19.48 -2.13
CA THR A 29 4.87 20.42 -1.92
C THR A 29 3.70 20.15 -2.86
N THR A 30 3.96 19.91 -4.15
CA THR A 30 2.93 19.58 -5.13
C THR A 30 2.23 18.28 -4.81
N THR A 31 2.99 17.25 -4.43
CA THR A 31 2.45 15.95 -4.02
C THR A 31 1.55 16.09 -2.80
N TRP A 32 1.97 16.86 -1.79
CA TRP A 32 1.18 17.14 -0.61
C TRP A 32 -0.15 17.82 -0.92
N LYS A 33 -0.12 18.86 -1.76
CA LYS A 33 -1.33 19.60 -2.17
C LYS A 33 -2.32 18.68 -2.90
N ARG A 34 -1.82 17.84 -3.81
CA ARG A 34 -2.65 16.88 -4.55
C ARG A 34 -3.25 15.82 -3.63
N TRP A 35 -2.47 15.32 -2.68
CA TRP A 35 -2.94 14.37 -1.68
C TRP A 35 -4.07 14.94 -0.81
N ARG A 36 -3.89 16.14 -0.28
CA ARG A 36 -4.93 16.82 0.51
C ARG A 36 -6.21 17.02 -0.29
N ARG A 37 -6.07 17.44 -1.53
CA ARG A 37 -7.21 17.64 -2.44
C ARG A 37 -7.95 16.34 -2.72
N LEU A 38 -7.23 15.23 -2.88
CA LEU A 38 -7.80 13.90 -3.05
C LEU A 38 -8.60 13.47 -1.82
N LEU A 39 -8.05 13.66 -0.62
CA LEU A 39 -8.73 13.32 0.63
C LEU A 39 -10.01 14.15 0.81
N GLU A 40 -9.96 15.44 0.53
CA GLU A 40 -11.14 16.32 0.58
C GLU A 40 -12.24 15.85 -0.38
N ARG A 41 -11.88 15.52 -1.60
CA ARG A 41 -12.82 14.98 -2.61
C ARG A 41 -13.40 13.64 -2.20
N ALA A 42 -12.63 12.79 -1.57
CA ALA A 42 -13.07 11.49 -1.09
C ALA A 42 -13.84 11.57 0.24
N LYS A 43 -13.90 12.76 0.86
CA LYS A 43 -14.53 12.98 2.18
C LYS A 43 -13.91 12.09 3.26
N VAL A 44 -12.62 11.90 3.21
CA VAL A 44 -11.83 11.12 4.16
C VAL A 44 -11.10 12.08 5.09
N PRO A 45 -10.95 11.76 6.39
CA PRO A 45 -10.19 12.60 7.30
C PRO A 45 -8.77 12.87 6.80
N ALA A 46 -8.24 14.07 7.11
CA ALA A 46 -6.88 14.44 6.74
C ALA A 46 -5.89 13.45 7.38
N MET A 47 -4.96 12.96 6.56
CA MET A 47 -3.91 12.06 6.99
C MET A 47 -2.62 12.30 6.18
N PRO A 48 -1.43 12.00 6.74
CA PRO A 48 -0.18 12.12 5.99
C PRO A 48 -0.17 11.22 4.75
N PHE A 49 0.52 11.64 3.70
CA PHE A 49 0.68 10.83 2.49
C PHE A 49 1.25 9.43 2.78
N HIS A 50 2.16 9.34 3.74
CA HIS A 50 2.76 8.07 4.16
C HIS A 50 1.72 7.07 4.70
N SER A 51 0.58 7.54 5.19
CA SER A 51 -0.51 6.68 5.67
C SER A 51 -1.13 5.82 4.56
N ALA A 52 -1.06 6.27 3.30
CA ALA A 52 -1.51 5.46 2.16
C ALA A 52 -0.68 4.18 2.04
N ARG A 53 0.62 4.29 2.26
CA ARG A 53 1.54 3.14 2.25
C ARG A 53 1.26 2.17 3.40
N HIS A 54 1.04 2.71 4.60
CA HIS A 54 0.67 1.92 5.76
C HIS A 54 -0.65 1.20 5.55
N SER A 55 -1.64 1.87 4.99
CA SER A 55 -2.94 1.28 4.65
C SER A 55 -2.81 0.16 3.60
N ALA A 56 -1.99 0.36 2.58
CA ALA A 56 -1.72 -0.67 1.58
C ALA A 56 -1.09 -1.92 2.21
N ALA A 57 -0.10 -1.73 3.09
CA ALA A 57 0.52 -2.84 3.83
C ALA A 57 -0.51 -3.59 4.68
N THR A 58 -1.35 -2.87 5.41
CA THR A 58 -2.40 -3.46 6.24
C THR A 58 -3.39 -4.28 5.42
N LEU A 59 -3.85 -3.75 4.29
CA LEU A 59 -4.78 -4.45 3.41
C LEU A 59 -4.18 -5.73 2.82
N LEU A 60 -2.94 -5.67 2.35
CA LEU A 60 -2.26 -6.83 1.77
C LEU A 60 -2.04 -7.93 2.82
N LEU A 61 -1.57 -7.55 4.00
CA LEU A 61 -1.35 -8.50 5.10
C LEU A 61 -2.66 -9.11 5.58
N SER A 62 -3.74 -8.34 5.66
CA SER A 62 -5.06 -8.83 6.04
C SER A 62 -5.65 -9.82 5.03
N ARG A 63 -5.20 -9.76 3.77
CA ARG A 63 -5.57 -10.70 2.71
C ARG A 63 -4.65 -11.91 2.59
N GLY A 64 -3.74 -12.07 3.53
CA GLY A 64 -2.85 -13.23 3.60
C GLY A 64 -1.59 -13.15 2.76
N VAL A 65 -1.25 -11.97 2.22
CA VAL A 65 0.01 -11.79 1.50
C VAL A 65 1.17 -11.90 2.48
N HIS A 66 2.19 -12.67 2.11
CA HIS A 66 3.34 -12.91 2.99
C HIS A 66 4.07 -11.60 3.32
N PRO A 67 4.44 -11.36 4.60
CA PRO A 67 5.11 -10.13 5.02
C PRO A 67 6.35 -9.76 4.21
N LYS A 68 7.14 -10.74 3.82
CA LYS A 68 8.33 -10.52 2.99
C LYS A 68 7.97 -9.94 1.62
N SER A 69 6.92 -10.45 0.98
CA SER A 69 6.43 -9.94 -0.31
C SER A 69 5.91 -8.52 -0.19
N VAL A 70 5.20 -8.20 0.89
CA VAL A 70 4.72 -6.84 1.16
C VAL A 70 5.90 -5.89 1.35
N SER A 71 6.91 -6.30 2.12
CA SER A 71 8.12 -5.53 2.36
C SER A 71 8.85 -5.20 1.06
N GLU A 72 9.04 -6.19 0.21
CA GLU A 72 9.70 -6.01 -1.09
C GLU A 72 8.89 -5.11 -2.03
N MET A 73 7.59 -5.32 -2.12
CA MET A 73 6.72 -4.55 -2.99
C MET A 73 6.66 -3.08 -2.60
N LEU A 74 6.64 -2.78 -1.31
CA LEU A 74 6.60 -1.41 -0.81
C LEU A 74 7.99 -0.78 -0.66
N GLY A 75 9.06 -1.55 -0.88
CA GLY A 75 10.42 -1.06 -0.77
C GLY A 75 10.81 -0.71 0.67
N HIS A 76 10.31 -1.44 1.67
CA HIS A 76 10.72 -1.25 3.05
C HIS A 76 12.21 -1.59 3.20
N SER A 77 12.96 -0.77 3.93
CA SER A 77 14.39 -0.99 4.16
C SER A 77 14.66 -2.25 4.98
N THR A 78 13.72 -2.64 5.85
CA THR A 78 13.77 -3.86 6.63
C THR A 78 12.40 -4.51 6.70
N VAL A 79 12.35 -5.83 6.88
CA VAL A 79 11.12 -6.59 7.12
C VAL A 79 10.49 -6.20 8.46
N ALA A 80 11.27 -5.66 9.40
CA ALA A 80 10.78 -5.24 10.71
C ALA A 80 9.63 -4.23 10.62
N ILE A 81 9.67 -3.31 9.66
CA ILE A 81 8.60 -2.32 9.44
C ILE A 81 7.29 -3.02 9.06
N THR A 82 7.37 -4.00 8.17
CA THR A 82 6.21 -4.80 7.73
C THR A 82 5.69 -5.69 8.86
N LEU A 83 6.58 -6.30 9.63
CA LEU A 83 6.20 -7.15 10.76
C LEU A 83 5.51 -6.37 11.88
N ASP A 84 5.87 -5.11 12.06
CA ASP A 84 5.20 -4.23 13.01
C ASP A 84 3.73 -4.01 12.62
N VAL A 85 3.46 -3.75 11.34
CA VAL A 85 2.09 -3.69 10.82
C VAL A 85 1.39 -5.05 10.94
N TYR A 86 2.09 -6.13 10.62
CA TYR A 86 1.58 -7.50 10.70
C TYR A 86 1.09 -7.87 12.10
N SER A 87 1.77 -7.42 13.15
CA SER A 87 1.36 -7.69 14.54
C SER A 87 -0.03 -7.14 14.88
N HIS A 88 -0.48 -6.08 14.21
CA HIS A 88 -1.78 -5.47 14.42
C HIS A 88 -2.92 -6.22 13.72
N VAL A 89 -2.64 -6.96 12.65
CA VAL A 89 -3.66 -7.74 11.91
C VAL A 89 -3.70 -9.21 12.33
N THR A 90 -2.71 -9.65 13.07
CA THR A 90 -2.50 -11.04 13.49
C THR A 90 -3.64 -11.68 14.30
N PRO A 91 -4.34 -10.97 15.26
CA PRO A 91 -5.40 -11.60 16.04
C PRO A 91 -6.51 -12.22 15.22
N ALA A 92 -6.94 -11.56 14.14
CA ALA A 92 -7.95 -12.11 13.24
C ALA A 92 -7.41 -13.29 12.44
N MET A 93 -6.17 -13.20 11.96
CA MET A 93 -5.49 -14.25 11.21
C MET A 93 -5.26 -15.50 12.07
N HIS A 94 -4.92 -15.32 13.34
CA HIS A 94 -4.75 -16.44 14.29
C HIS A 94 -6.06 -17.20 14.49
N ARG A 95 -7.17 -16.50 14.61
CA ARG A 95 -8.49 -17.14 14.72
C ARG A 95 -8.84 -17.94 13.46
N GLU A 96 -8.60 -17.36 12.31
CA GLU A 96 -8.82 -18.01 11.02
C GLU A 96 -7.95 -19.25 10.86
N ALA A 97 -6.67 -19.17 11.22
CA ALA A 97 -5.76 -20.29 11.22
C ALA A 97 -6.20 -21.39 12.20
N ALA A 98 -6.66 -21.03 13.38
CA ALA A 98 -7.18 -21.98 14.37
C ALA A 98 -8.44 -22.69 13.86
N ASN A 99 -9.35 -21.97 13.23
CA ASN A 99 -10.55 -22.53 12.63
C ASN A 99 -10.21 -23.52 11.50
N LEU A 100 -9.28 -23.12 10.64
CA LEU A 100 -8.80 -23.97 9.55
C LEU A 100 -8.16 -25.25 10.08
N MET A 101 -7.35 -25.14 11.13
CA MET A 101 -6.72 -26.30 11.76
C MET A 101 -7.77 -27.23 12.37
N ASP A 102 -8.80 -26.66 13.02
CA ASP A 102 -9.91 -27.44 13.56
C ASP A 102 -10.66 -28.20 12.48
N GLU A 103 -10.91 -27.58 11.33
CA GLU A 103 -11.49 -28.24 10.16
C GLU A 103 -10.62 -29.38 9.63
N LEU A 104 -9.31 -29.15 9.51
CA LEU A 104 -8.37 -30.14 8.99
C LEU A 104 -8.22 -31.36 9.92
N LEU A 105 -8.36 -31.15 11.21
CA LEU A 105 -8.23 -32.19 12.23
C LEU A 105 -9.55 -32.92 12.54
N ARG A 106 -10.68 -32.46 12.04
CA ARG A 106 -11.94 -33.16 12.14
C ARG A 106 -11.90 -34.43 11.31
N ILE A 107 -12.08 -35.53 12.02
CA ILE A 107 -12.13 -36.87 11.42
C ILE A 107 -13.57 -37.34 11.38
#